data_297a50e0e2c7ac8da6db9156d55798f0
#
_entry.id   297a50e0e2c7ac8da6db9156d55798f0
#
_cell.length_a   1.000
_cell.length_b   1.000
_cell.length_c   1.000
_cell.angle_alpha   90.00
_cell.angle_beta   90.00
_cell.angle_gamma   90.00
#
_symmetry.space_group_name_H-M   'P 1'
#
loop_
_entity.id
_entity.type
_entity.pdbx_description
1 polymer ?
#
loop_
_entity_poly.entity_id
_entity_poly.type
_entity_poly.pdbx_seq_one_letter_code
_entity_poly.pdbx_strand_id
1 'polypeptide(L)'
;MVAHTSGTLDIDVISNFPEAGVFYPLQSFSRINPLQNKEFPICVEATRSDNLHSLKELAAKLVGVGSVYELNTIQRKAVHLAAVFASNYSNHMYQIAEELLKREDLNFDILRPLIVETAEKVKRMNPKEAQTGPAKRGDVKVMQEHMRELEPDPDYKALYTLISNSIIKRK
;
A
#
# COMPACT_ATOMS: atom_id res chain seq x y z
N MET A 1 -18.96 -24.23 -1.28
CA MET A 1 -18.69 -22.79 -1.57
C MET A 1 -17.36 -22.66 -2.33
N VAL A 2 -17.31 -21.81 -3.36
CA VAL A 2 -16.07 -21.44 -4.08
C VAL A 2 -15.78 -19.97 -3.81
N ALA A 3 -14.53 -19.64 -3.49
CA ALA A 3 -14.12 -18.26 -3.27
C ALA A 3 -12.78 -17.96 -3.96
N HIS A 4 -12.66 -16.78 -4.57
CA HIS A 4 -11.38 -16.30 -5.05
C HIS A 4 -10.72 -15.33 -4.05
N THR A 5 -9.40 -15.13 -4.20
CA THR A 5 -8.60 -14.28 -3.28
C THR A 5 -8.09 -12.99 -3.95
N SER A 6 -8.66 -12.61 -5.09
CA SER A 6 -8.21 -11.45 -5.85
C SER A 6 -8.76 -10.13 -5.28
N GLY A 7 -7.90 -9.12 -5.18
CA GLY A 7 -8.30 -7.74 -4.88
C GLY A 7 -9.02 -7.04 -6.02
N THR A 8 -8.85 -7.50 -7.29
CA THR A 8 -9.30 -6.80 -8.49
C THR A 8 -10.40 -7.50 -9.29
N LEU A 9 -10.50 -8.83 -9.23
CA LEU A 9 -11.51 -9.57 -9.96
C LEU A 9 -12.91 -9.31 -9.39
N ASP A 10 -13.91 -9.27 -10.25
CA ASP A 10 -15.30 -9.20 -9.83
C ASP A 10 -15.75 -10.55 -9.27
N ILE A 11 -16.71 -10.55 -8.31
CA ILE A 11 -17.29 -11.80 -7.79
C ILE A 11 -18.01 -12.57 -8.90
N ASP A 12 -18.50 -11.87 -9.91
CA ASP A 12 -19.22 -12.45 -11.04
C ASP A 12 -18.38 -13.42 -11.89
N VAL A 13 -17.03 -13.36 -11.81
CA VAL A 13 -16.17 -14.32 -12.53
C VAL A 13 -16.36 -15.76 -12.08
N ILE A 14 -16.97 -15.98 -10.92
CA ILE A 14 -17.32 -17.28 -10.36
C ILE A 14 -18.85 -17.45 -10.20
N SER A 15 -19.66 -16.67 -10.91
CA SER A 15 -21.12 -16.72 -10.85
C SER A 15 -21.74 -18.07 -11.27
N ASN A 16 -20.97 -18.90 -12.01
CA ASN A 16 -21.36 -20.27 -12.34
C ASN A 16 -21.52 -21.18 -11.12
N PHE A 17 -20.98 -20.77 -9.98
CA PHE A 17 -21.11 -21.52 -8.72
C PHE A 17 -22.24 -20.89 -7.89
N PRO A 18 -23.25 -21.69 -7.46
CA PRO A 18 -24.38 -21.17 -6.69
C PRO A 18 -23.97 -20.63 -5.32
N GLU A 19 -22.79 -21.01 -4.86
CA GLU A 19 -22.20 -20.58 -3.59
C GLU A 19 -20.84 -19.91 -3.87
N ALA A 20 -20.88 -18.65 -4.32
CA ALA A 20 -19.72 -17.85 -4.68
C ALA A 20 -19.34 -16.86 -3.57
N GLY A 21 -18.04 -16.62 -3.42
CA GLY A 21 -17.51 -15.65 -2.47
C GLY A 21 -16.13 -15.11 -2.82
N VAL A 22 -15.72 -14.13 -2.07
CA VAL A 22 -14.36 -13.56 -2.10
C VAL A 22 -13.77 -13.62 -0.70
N PHE A 23 -12.52 -14.05 -0.62
CA PHE A 23 -11.73 -14.08 0.60
C PHE A 23 -10.38 -13.44 0.32
N TYR A 24 -10.31 -12.10 0.44
CA TYR A 24 -9.15 -11.30 0.04
C TYR A 24 -8.32 -10.87 1.25
N PRO A 25 -7.17 -11.53 1.52
CA PRO A 25 -6.22 -11.06 2.51
C PRO A 25 -5.52 -9.80 1.99
N LEU A 26 -5.68 -8.69 2.69
CA LEU A 26 -5.02 -7.42 2.35
C LEU A 26 -3.60 -7.41 2.92
N GLN A 27 -2.71 -8.13 2.28
CA GLN A 27 -1.33 -8.31 2.71
C GLN A 27 -0.40 -8.55 1.52
N SER A 28 0.87 -8.16 1.69
CA SER A 28 1.96 -8.48 0.77
C SER A 28 2.62 -9.79 1.21
N PHE A 29 2.33 -10.86 0.48
CA PHE A 29 2.92 -12.18 0.76
C PHE A 29 4.26 -12.34 0.03
N SER A 30 5.28 -12.77 0.75
CA SER A 30 6.59 -13.11 0.22
C SER A 30 6.92 -14.57 0.50
N ARG A 31 7.51 -15.27 -0.49
CA ARG A 31 8.01 -16.63 -0.28
C ARG A 31 9.29 -16.67 0.56
N ILE A 32 10.07 -15.60 0.51
CA ILE A 32 11.39 -15.50 1.16
C ILE A 32 11.27 -15.01 2.60
N ASN A 33 10.28 -14.13 2.85
CA ASN A 33 10.04 -13.57 4.18
C ASN A 33 8.61 -13.89 4.63
N PRO A 34 8.41 -14.99 5.36
CA PRO A 34 7.08 -15.35 5.85
C PRO A 34 6.57 -14.30 6.84
N LEU A 35 5.25 -14.14 6.90
CA LEU A 35 4.61 -13.20 7.82
C LEU A 35 4.99 -13.49 9.27
N GLN A 36 5.58 -12.50 9.91
CA GLN A 36 5.88 -12.53 11.36
C GLN A 36 4.66 -12.18 12.20
N ASN A 37 3.75 -11.37 11.66
CA ASN A 37 2.51 -10.96 12.30
C ASN A 37 1.30 -11.41 11.46
N LYS A 38 0.31 -12.00 12.12
CA LYS A 38 -0.96 -12.43 11.50
C LYS A 38 -2.05 -11.35 11.61
N GLU A 39 -1.72 -10.15 12.08
CA GLU A 39 -2.65 -9.04 12.19
C GLU A 39 -2.73 -8.28 10.85
N PHE A 40 -3.48 -8.81 9.90
CA PHE A 40 -3.76 -8.13 8.63
C PHE A 40 -5.25 -8.20 8.30
N PRO A 41 -5.80 -7.22 7.57
CA PRO A 41 -7.20 -7.25 7.18
C PRO A 41 -7.51 -8.38 6.21
N ILE A 42 -8.66 -9.02 6.41
CA ILE A 42 -9.28 -9.92 5.42
C ILE A 42 -10.60 -9.31 4.99
N CYS A 43 -10.72 -9.04 3.68
CA CYS A 43 -11.93 -8.52 3.08
C CYS A 43 -12.75 -9.69 2.50
N VAL A 44 -14.04 -9.75 2.85
CA VAL A 44 -14.95 -10.82 2.43
C VAL A 44 -16.15 -10.26 1.68
N GLU A 45 -16.62 -11.03 0.70
CA GLU A 45 -17.81 -10.75 -0.10
C GLU A 45 -18.48 -12.10 -0.42
N ALA A 46 -19.78 -12.18 -0.51
CA ALA A 46 -20.46 -13.39 -0.94
C ALA A 46 -21.82 -13.07 -1.59
N THR A 47 -22.28 -13.97 -2.47
CA THR A 47 -23.58 -13.86 -3.12
C THR A 47 -24.76 -14.21 -2.22
N ARG A 48 -24.49 -14.93 -1.11
CA ARG A 48 -25.48 -15.40 -0.13
C ARG A 48 -25.03 -15.08 1.30
N SER A 49 -25.99 -14.76 2.15
CA SER A 49 -25.75 -14.43 3.57
C SER A 49 -25.07 -15.57 4.36
N ASP A 50 -25.46 -16.82 4.11
CA ASP A 50 -24.88 -17.99 4.79
C ASP A 50 -23.40 -18.16 4.43
N ASN A 51 -23.05 -17.96 3.17
CA ASN A 51 -21.68 -18.00 2.69
C ASN A 51 -20.84 -16.85 3.26
N LEU A 52 -21.42 -15.65 3.33
CA LEU A 52 -20.78 -14.49 3.94
C LEU A 52 -20.46 -14.75 5.42
N HIS A 53 -21.42 -15.32 6.15
CA HIS A 53 -21.22 -15.71 7.56
C HIS A 53 -20.06 -16.69 7.71
N SER A 54 -20.03 -17.75 6.91
CA SER A 54 -18.97 -18.75 6.90
C SER A 54 -17.59 -18.15 6.59
N LEU A 55 -17.51 -17.22 5.61
CA LEU A 55 -16.26 -16.54 5.29
C LEU A 55 -15.78 -15.61 6.41
N LYS A 56 -16.70 -14.89 7.07
CA LYS A 56 -16.39 -14.08 8.25
C LYS A 56 -15.85 -14.91 9.40
N GLU A 57 -16.48 -16.06 9.70
CA GLU A 57 -16.00 -16.97 10.75
C GLU A 57 -14.61 -17.51 10.43
N LEU A 58 -14.36 -17.93 9.18
CA LEU A 58 -13.05 -18.40 8.75
C LEU A 58 -11.99 -17.32 8.90
N ALA A 59 -12.29 -16.11 8.43
CA ALA A 59 -11.38 -14.97 8.53
C ALA A 59 -11.09 -14.63 10.01
N ALA A 60 -12.11 -14.58 10.85
CA ALA A 60 -11.98 -14.29 12.28
C ALA A 60 -11.09 -15.30 13.02
N LYS A 61 -11.14 -16.59 12.64
CA LYS A 61 -10.25 -17.62 13.19
C LYS A 61 -8.79 -17.42 12.78
N LEU A 62 -8.53 -16.77 11.64
CA LEU A 62 -7.18 -16.54 11.14
C LEU A 62 -6.54 -15.26 11.68
N VAL A 63 -7.30 -14.15 11.76
CA VAL A 63 -6.77 -12.82 12.05
C VAL A 63 -7.48 -12.07 13.19
N GLY A 64 -8.49 -12.67 13.81
CA GLY A 64 -9.35 -12.02 14.81
C GLY A 64 -10.50 -11.21 14.22
N VAL A 65 -11.56 -11.04 14.96
CA VAL A 65 -12.82 -10.41 14.51
C VAL A 65 -12.60 -8.95 14.05
N GLY A 66 -11.75 -8.21 14.74
CA GLY A 66 -11.48 -6.79 14.45
C GLY A 66 -10.76 -6.52 13.11
N SER A 67 -10.25 -7.57 12.46
CA SER A 67 -9.53 -7.48 11.18
C SER A 67 -10.34 -8.05 10.00
N VAL A 68 -11.64 -8.32 10.17
CA VAL A 68 -12.51 -8.82 9.10
C VAL A 68 -13.42 -7.71 8.59
N TYR A 69 -13.37 -7.46 7.29
CA TYR A 69 -14.12 -6.40 6.62
C TYR A 69 -15.05 -6.98 5.56
N GLU A 70 -16.34 -6.69 5.65
CA GLU A 70 -17.29 -6.95 4.58
C GLU A 70 -17.21 -5.82 3.58
N LEU A 71 -16.80 -6.12 2.35
CA LEU A 71 -16.67 -5.15 1.27
C LEU A 71 -17.28 -5.71 0.00
N ASN A 72 -18.07 -4.89 -0.69
CA ASN A 72 -18.49 -5.24 -2.04
C ASN A 72 -17.32 -5.11 -3.04
N THR A 73 -17.51 -5.60 -4.26
CA THR A 73 -16.50 -5.57 -5.33
C THR A 73 -15.94 -4.16 -5.58
N ILE A 74 -16.78 -3.11 -5.58
CA ILE A 74 -16.33 -1.72 -5.83
C ILE A 74 -15.42 -1.25 -4.69
N GLN A 75 -15.83 -1.48 -3.45
CA GLN A 75 -15.07 -1.12 -2.26
C GLN A 75 -13.74 -1.89 -2.19
N ARG A 76 -13.75 -3.19 -2.49
CA ARG A 76 -12.55 -4.03 -2.52
C ARG A 76 -11.55 -3.56 -3.57
N LYS A 77 -11.99 -3.23 -4.79
CA LYS A 77 -11.13 -2.64 -5.83
C LYS A 77 -10.51 -1.31 -5.38
N ALA A 78 -11.28 -0.46 -4.72
CA ALA A 78 -10.77 0.81 -4.18
C ALA A 78 -9.72 0.57 -3.07
N VAL A 79 -9.97 -0.36 -2.16
CA VAL A 79 -9.00 -0.75 -1.12
C VAL A 79 -7.73 -1.32 -1.75
N HIS A 80 -7.85 -2.18 -2.77
CA HIS A 80 -6.69 -2.72 -3.48
C HIS A 80 -5.85 -1.62 -4.13
N LEU A 81 -6.49 -0.67 -4.83
CA LEU A 81 -5.79 0.47 -5.43
C LEU A 81 -5.08 1.32 -4.36
N ALA A 82 -5.73 1.59 -3.23
CA ALA A 82 -5.12 2.32 -2.12
C ALA A 82 -3.90 1.57 -1.55
N ALA A 83 -3.98 0.24 -1.44
CA ALA A 83 -2.89 -0.61 -0.96
C ALA A 83 -1.67 -0.60 -1.92
N VAL A 84 -1.88 -0.48 -3.22
CA VAL A 84 -0.78 -0.29 -4.19
C VAL A 84 0.01 0.96 -3.86
N PHE A 85 -0.65 2.09 -3.57
CA PHE A 85 0.03 3.32 -3.15
C PHE A 85 0.73 3.16 -1.79
N ALA A 86 0.05 2.55 -0.82
CA ALA A 86 0.57 2.45 0.53
C ALA A 86 1.72 1.42 0.69
N SER A 87 1.80 0.42 -0.17
CA SER A 87 2.77 -0.68 -0.07
C SER A 87 3.68 -0.76 -1.29
N ASN A 88 3.14 -1.06 -2.47
CA ASN A 88 3.97 -1.34 -3.65
C ASN A 88 4.76 -0.11 -4.11
N TYR A 89 4.11 1.05 -4.22
CA TYR A 89 4.80 2.27 -4.62
C TYR A 89 5.75 2.78 -3.54
N SER A 90 5.39 2.63 -2.26
CA SER A 90 6.32 2.94 -1.16
C SER A 90 7.59 2.10 -1.23
N ASN A 91 7.46 0.79 -1.50
CA ASN A 91 8.63 -0.07 -1.67
C ASN A 91 9.49 0.35 -2.89
N HIS A 92 8.86 0.76 -3.99
CA HIS A 92 9.60 1.26 -5.15
C HIS A 92 10.35 2.57 -4.82
N MET A 93 9.77 3.46 -4.00
CA MET A 93 10.50 4.64 -3.50
C MET A 93 11.72 4.26 -2.66
N TYR A 94 11.65 3.18 -1.87
CA TYR A 94 12.81 2.68 -1.13
C TYR A 94 13.90 2.14 -2.06
N GLN A 95 13.52 1.46 -3.15
CA GLN A 95 14.47 1.01 -4.17
C GLN A 95 15.20 2.19 -4.81
N ILE A 96 14.48 3.23 -5.22
CA ILE A 96 15.09 4.45 -5.77
C ILE A 96 16.03 5.09 -4.75
N ALA A 97 15.64 5.18 -3.50
CA ALA A 97 16.49 5.72 -2.44
C ALA A 97 17.77 4.89 -2.23
N GLU A 98 17.68 3.56 -2.30
CA GLU A 98 18.85 2.68 -2.25
C GLU A 98 19.78 2.92 -3.44
N GLU A 99 19.26 3.07 -4.65
CA GLU A 99 20.05 3.32 -5.86
C GLU A 99 20.76 4.68 -5.81
N LEU A 100 20.11 5.72 -5.28
CA LEU A 100 20.72 7.02 -5.07
C LEU A 100 21.86 6.96 -4.05
N LEU A 101 21.69 6.26 -2.94
CA LEU A 101 22.75 6.07 -1.92
C LEU A 101 23.95 5.30 -2.47
N LYS A 102 23.72 4.28 -3.28
CA LYS A 102 24.78 3.48 -3.91
C LYS A 102 25.72 4.28 -4.79
N ARG A 103 25.28 5.40 -5.36
CA ARG A 103 26.13 6.29 -6.16
C ARG A 103 27.23 6.96 -5.33
N GLU A 104 26.98 7.14 -4.05
CA GLU A 104 27.87 7.75 -3.07
C GLU A 104 28.48 6.70 -2.10
N ASP A 105 28.48 5.41 -2.50
CA ASP A 105 28.98 4.29 -1.69
C ASP A 105 28.36 4.19 -0.27
N LEU A 106 27.12 4.65 -0.12
CA LEU A 106 26.39 4.65 1.15
C LEU A 106 25.48 3.42 1.28
N ASN A 107 25.39 2.88 2.52
CA ASN A 107 24.52 1.76 2.82
C ASN A 107 23.07 2.23 3.06
N PHE A 108 22.10 1.47 2.52
CA PHE A 108 20.67 1.72 2.71
C PHE A 108 20.23 1.71 4.19
N ASP A 109 20.97 1.04 5.06
CA ASP A 109 20.65 0.94 6.49
C ASP A 109 20.52 2.31 7.19
N ILE A 110 21.18 3.35 6.65
CA ILE A 110 21.05 4.73 7.15
C ILE A 110 19.62 5.26 7.06
N LEU A 111 18.79 4.77 6.11
CA LEU A 111 17.41 5.19 5.93
C LEU A 111 16.40 4.35 6.71
N ARG A 112 16.75 3.16 7.20
CA ARG A 112 15.79 2.28 7.91
C ARG A 112 15.10 2.93 9.09
N PRO A 113 15.78 3.69 9.98
CA PRO A 113 15.10 4.40 11.07
C PRO A 113 14.08 5.43 10.58
N LEU A 114 14.40 6.16 9.50
CA LEU A 114 13.49 7.16 8.91
C LEU A 114 12.25 6.50 8.28
N ILE A 115 12.42 5.35 7.64
CA ILE A 115 11.31 4.56 7.05
C ILE A 115 10.34 4.12 8.14
N VAL A 116 10.87 3.56 9.24
CA VAL A 116 10.07 3.12 10.40
C VAL A 116 9.33 4.31 11.02
N GLU A 117 10.01 5.43 11.27
CA GLU A 117 9.39 6.63 11.84
C GLU A 117 8.28 7.18 10.94
N THR A 118 8.45 7.13 9.61
CA THR A 118 7.44 7.57 8.66
C THR A 118 6.17 6.70 8.74
N ALA A 119 6.33 5.38 8.84
CA ALA A 119 5.23 4.44 9.02
C ALA A 119 4.54 4.61 10.39
N GLU A 120 5.32 4.80 11.47
CA GLU A 120 4.78 5.00 12.81
C GLU A 120 3.99 6.33 12.94
N LYS A 121 4.38 7.37 12.23
CA LYS A 121 3.62 8.63 12.19
C LYS A 121 2.21 8.45 11.66
N VAL A 122 2.03 7.74 10.54
CA VAL A 122 0.69 7.56 9.94
C VAL A 122 -0.21 6.61 10.74
N LYS A 123 0.32 5.88 11.72
CA LYS A 123 -0.48 5.15 12.71
C LYS A 123 -1.14 6.06 13.75
N ARG A 124 -0.56 7.24 14.00
CA ARG A 124 -0.95 8.16 15.09
C ARG A 124 -1.60 9.43 14.61
N MET A 125 -1.39 9.81 13.34
CA MET A 125 -1.92 11.05 12.77
C MET A 125 -2.36 10.88 11.31
N ASN A 126 -3.16 11.81 10.83
CA ASN A 126 -3.60 11.80 9.44
C ASN A 126 -2.41 11.95 8.48
N PRO A 127 -2.32 11.19 7.37
CA PRO A 127 -1.25 11.30 6.38
C PRO A 127 -1.00 12.72 5.86
N LYS A 128 -2.03 13.55 5.71
CA LYS A 128 -1.89 14.95 5.32
C LYS A 128 -1.12 15.79 6.35
N GLU A 129 -1.34 15.54 7.62
CA GLU A 129 -0.65 16.20 8.74
C GLU A 129 0.77 15.68 8.92
N ALA A 130 0.97 14.36 8.69
CA ALA A 130 2.29 13.72 8.74
C ALA A 130 3.23 14.18 7.63
N GLN A 131 2.70 14.78 6.53
CA GLN A 131 3.50 15.18 5.37
C GLN A 131 4.50 16.27 5.72
N THR A 132 5.78 16.03 5.43
CA THR A 132 6.91 16.95 5.60
C THR A 132 7.68 17.13 4.29
N GLY A 133 8.83 17.80 4.34
CA GLY A 133 9.76 17.91 3.20
C GLY A 133 9.68 19.24 2.45
N PRO A 134 10.59 19.46 1.47
CA PRO A 134 10.71 20.71 0.75
C PRO A 134 9.44 21.09 -0.03
N ALA A 135 8.78 20.14 -0.67
CA ALA A 135 7.52 20.37 -1.39
C ALA A 135 6.40 20.87 -0.45
N LYS A 136 6.28 20.30 0.76
CA LYS A 136 5.31 20.76 1.76
C LYS A 136 5.60 22.18 2.23
N ARG A 137 6.87 22.51 2.45
CA ARG A 137 7.29 23.87 2.87
C ARG A 137 7.28 24.89 1.75
N GLY A 138 7.31 24.45 0.47
CA GLY A 138 7.46 25.32 -0.71
C GLY A 138 8.91 25.79 -0.92
N ASP A 139 9.88 24.97 -0.52
CA ASP A 139 11.30 25.26 -0.65
C ASP A 139 11.78 25.02 -2.09
N VAL A 140 11.53 26.02 -2.94
CA VAL A 140 11.83 25.97 -4.38
C VAL A 140 13.32 25.76 -4.64
N LYS A 141 14.20 26.37 -3.82
CA LYS A 141 15.64 26.28 -3.98
C LYS A 141 16.13 24.84 -3.83
N VAL A 142 15.76 24.20 -2.74
CA VAL A 142 16.11 22.80 -2.48
C VAL A 142 15.52 21.87 -3.55
N MET A 143 14.28 22.08 -3.97
CA MET A 143 13.68 21.27 -5.04
C MET A 143 14.44 21.42 -6.37
N GLN A 144 14.91 22.62 -6.71
CA GLN A 144 15.71 22.85 -7.92
C GLN A 144 17.10 22.18 -7.83
N GLU A 145 17.72 22.16 -6.67
CA GLU A 145 18.97 21.43 -6.42
C GLU A 145 18.78 19.94 -6.64
N HIS A 146 17.76 19.33 -6.02
CA HIS A 146 17.43 17.92 -6.22
C HIS A 146 17.15 17.59 -7.70
N MET A 147 16.43 18.46 -8.42
CA MET A 147 16.16 18.24 -9.84
C MET A 147 17.44 18.31 -10.71
N ARG A 148 18.47 19.10 -10.31
CA ARG A 148 19.78 19.11 -10.97
C ARG A 148 20.56 17.83 -10.69
N GLU A 149 20.55 17.36 -9.45
CA GLU A 149 21.19 16.09 -9.09
C GLU A 149 20.57 14.88 -9.82
N LEU A 150 19.28 14.97 -10.15
CA LEU A 150 18.54 13.95 -10.91
C LEU A 150 18.63 14.11 -12.44
N GLU A 151 19.41 15.09 -12.98
CA GLU A 151 19.58 15.23 -14.43
C GLU A 151 20.06 13.94 -15.14
N PRO A 152 20.96 13.13 -14.57
CA PRO A 152 21.36 11.86 -15.18
C PRO A 152 20.24 10.81 -15.29
N ASP A 153 19.13 11.01 -14.55
CA ASP A 153 18.02 10.05 -14.45
C ASP A 153 16.68 10.71 -14.78
N PRO A 154 16.34 10.83 -16.05
CA PRO A 154 15.12 11.53 -16.47
C PRO A 154 13.84 10.97 -15.85
N ASP A 155 13.76 9.64 -15.65
CA ASP A 155 12.60 8.97 -15.04
C ASP A 155 12.47 9.33 -13.56
N TYR A 156 13.56 9.33 -12.80
CA TYR A 156 13.53 9.73 -11.38
C TYR A 156 13.23 11.22 -11.23
N LYS A 157 13.76 12.06 -12.11
CA LYS A 157 13.44 13.48 -12.16
C LYS A 157 11.96 13.73 -12.46
N ALA A 158 11.39 13.01 -13.42
CA ALA A 158 9.96 13.10 -13.75
C ALA A 158 9.09 12.65 -12.56
N LEU A 159 9.42 11.54 -11.92
CA LEU A 159 8.72 11.03 -10.74
C LEU A 159 8.83 12.01 -9.56
N TYR A 160 10.02 12.53 -9.27
CA TYR A 160 10.23 13.56 -8.25
C TYR A 160 9.35 14.79 -8.48
N THR A 161 9.32 15.26 -9.72
CA THR A 161 8.52 16.43 -10.12
C THR A 161 7.03 16.18 -9.95
N LEU A 162 6.54 15.00 -10.38
CA LEU A 162 5.14 14.62 -10.29
C LEU A 162 4.67 14.55 -8.82
N ILE A 163 5.44 13.88 -7.97
CA ILE A 163 5.13 13.73 -6.54
C ILE A 163 5.19 15.08 -5.84
N SER A 164 6.23 15.88 -6.08
CA SER A 164 6.38 17.21 -5.47
C SER A 164 5.20 18.12 -5.82
N ASN A 165 4.80 18.17 -7.09
CA ASN A 165 3.64 18.92 -7.54
C ASN A 165 2.33 18.42 -6.92
N SER A 166 2.20 17.10 -6.75
CA SER A 166 1.05 16.49 -6.07
C SER A 166 0.95 16.93 -4.60
N ILE A 167 2.07 16.97 -3.89
CA ILE A 167 2.14 17.45 -2.49
C ILE A 167 1.77 18.93 -2.41
N ILE A 168 2.33 19.76 -3.28
CA ILE A 168 2.08 21.21 -3.32
C ILE A 168 0.58 21.51 -3.52
N LYS A 169 -0.08 20.79 -4.43
CA LYS A 169 -1.50 20.99 -4.75
C LYS A 169 -2.44 20.56 -3.60
N ARG A 170 -1.97 19.76 -2.64
CA ARG A 170 -2.77 19.22 -1.53
C ARG A 170 -2.40 19.77 -0.16
N LYS A 171 -1.69 20.88 -0.12
CA LYS A 171 -1.34 21.61 1.13
C LYS A 171 -2.54 21.90 2.01
#